data_d220a0d8aed9887fc88741d58427f844
#
_entry.id   d220a0d8aed9887fc88741d58427f844
#
_cell.length_a   1.000
_cell.length_b   1.000
_cell.length_c   1.000
_cell.angle_alpha   90.00
_cell.angle_beta   90.00
_cell.angle_gamma   90.00
#
_symmetry.space_group_name_H-M   'P 1'
#
loop_
_entity.id
_entity.type
_entity.pdbx_description
1 polymer ?
#
loop_
_entity_poly.entity_id
_entity_poly.type
_entity_poly.pdbx_seq_one_letter_code
_entity_poly.pdbx_strand_id
1 'polypeptide(L)'
;LAYQIATLDVISGGRVILGVGIGPPKPTECEHEFETLSVPFKKRMFYMQEHMTLMRRLWTEDNVTFRGKYYQVENVTLEPKPIQNPVPMWIASGVVDTAWRRVERFGDGWFPNQVTPGEFAETWG
;
A
#
# COMPACT_ATOMS: atom_id res chain seq x y z
N LEU A 1 -2.85 0.84 11.01
CA LEU A 1 -1.74 1.24 10.12
C LEU A 1 -1.86 2.70 9.69
N ALA A 2 -3.00 3.17 9.15
CA ALA A 2 -3.18 4.55 8.68
C ALA A 2 -2.77 5.60 9.73
N TYR A 3 -3.22 5.44 10.96
CA TYR A 3 -2.88 6.30 12.10
C TYR A 3 -1.37 6.29 12.41
N GLN A 4 -0.76 5.12 12.44
CA GLN A 4 0.68 4.97 12.71
C GLN A 4 1.53 5.68 11.66
N ILE A 5 1.19 5.53 10.39
CA ILE A 5 1.88 6.18 9.28
C ILE A 5 1.70 7.71 9.33
N ALA A 6 0.49 8.19 9.59
CA ALA A 6 0.23 9.62 9.73
C ALA A 6 1.02 10.23 10.90
N THR A 7 1.05 9.57 12.06
CA THR A 7 1.82 9.99 13.21
C THR A 7 3.32 10.01 12.90
N LEU A 8 3.83 8.98 12.22
CA LEU A 8 5.23 8.91 11.83
C LEU A 8 5.59 10.03 10.84
N ASP A 9 4.69 10.36 9.93
CA ASP A 9 4.89 11.45 8.98
C ASP A 9 4.97 12.80 9.69
N VAL A 10 4.13 13.05 10.67
CA VAL A 10 4.19 14.26 11.51
C VAL A 10 5.53 14.31 12.28
N ILE A 11 5.93 13.22 12.94
CA ILE A 11 7.19 13.15 13.71
C ILE A 11 8.40 13.36 12.81
N SER A 12 8.37 12.81 11.60
CA SER A 12 9.48 12.94 10.64
C SER A 12 9.52 14.29 9.92
N GLY A 13 8.50 15.14 10.06
CA GLY A 13 8.40 16.40 9.31
C GLY A 13 8.08 16.18 7.83
N GLY A 14 7.21 15.22 7.51
CA GLY A 14 6.75 14.96 6.15
C GLY A 14 7.74 14.20 5.26
N ARG A 15 8.50 13.26 5.82
CA ARG A 15 9.55 12.51 5.10
C ARG A 15 9.24 11.02 4.90
N VAL A 16 8.02 10.59 5.26
CA VAL A 16 7.64 9.18 5.13
C VAL A 16 7.38 8.82 3.68
N ILE A 17 7.89 7.68 3.25
CA ILE A 17 7.47 6.97 2.04
C ILE A 17 7.04 5.57 2.50
N LEU A 18 5.80 5.20 2.18
CA LEU A 18 5.28 3.88 2.54
C LEU A 18 5.55 2.87 1.42
N GLY A 19 6.47 1.95 1.65
CA GLY A 19 6.68 0.80 0.79
C GLY A 19 5.58 -0.25 0.97
N VAL A 20 4.93 -0.67 -0.10
CA VAL A 20 3.81 -1.61 -0.09
C VAL A 20 4.10 -2.82 -0.97
N GLY A 21 4.04 -4.01 -0.40
CA GLY A 21 4.22 -5.28 -1.11
C GLY A 21 3.17 -6.31 -0.73
N ILE A 22 2.99 -7.31 -1.58
CA ILE A 22 2.04 -8.41 -1.36
C ILE A 22 2.71 -9.74 -1.00
N GLY A 23 4.02 -9.71 -0.78
CA GLY A 23 4.81 -10.93 -0.57
C GLY A 23 5.05 -11.73 -1.86
N PRO A 24 5.68 -12.91 -1.75
CA PRO A 24 6.09 -13.70 -2.90
C PRO A 24 4.90 -14.23 -3.71
N PRO A 25 5.12 -14.54 -5.01
CA PRO A 25 4.03 -15.01 -5.89
C PRO A 25 3.54 -16.41 -5.55
N LYS A 26 4.37 -17.25 -4.93
CA LYS A 26 4.03 -18.62 -4.56
C LYS A 26 3.87 -18.75 -3.06
N PRO A 27 3.01 -19.68 -2.60
CA PRO A 27 2.94 -20.05 -1.19
C PRO A 27 4.32 -20.45 -0.70
N THR A 28 4.72 -19.89 0.42
CA THR A 28 5.96 -20.14 1.13
C THR A 28 5.65 -20.08 2.62
N GLU A 29 6.65 -19.97 3.48
CA GLU A 29 6.45 -19.72 4.91
C GLU A 29 5.59 -18.47 5.18
N CYS A 30 5.57 -17.51 4.25
CA CYS A 30 4.71 -16.33 4.34
C CYS A 30 3.20 -16.64 4.31
N GLU A 31 2.77 -17.77 3.74
CA GLU A 31 1.35 -18.13 3.72
C GLU A 31 0.80 -18.27 5.14
N HIS A 32 1.57 -18.89 6.01
CA HIS A 32 1.20 -19.03 7.43
C HIS A 32 1.09 -17.68 8.15
N GLU A 33 1.92 -16.69 7.80
CA GLU A 33 1.81 -15.33 8.35
C GLU A 33 0.49 -14.68 7.94
N PHE A 34 0.10 -14.81 6.67
CA PHE A 34 -1.19 -14.28 6.17
C PHE A 34 -2.38 -14.97 6.84
N GLU A 35 -2.31 -16.29 7.02
CA GLU A 35 -3.35 -17.04 7.74
C GLU A 35 -3.48 -16.59 9.19
N THR A 36 -2.36 -16.40 9.89
CA THR A 36 -2.32 -15.90 11.27
C THR A 36 -3.01 -14.53 11.39
N LEU A 37 -2.86 -13.67 10.37
CA LEU A 37 -3.50 -12.36 10.28
C LEU A 37 -4.94 -12.43 9.73
N SER A 38 -5.48 -13.62 9.53
CA SER A 38 -6.81 -13.84 8.94
C SER A 38 -6.98 -13.22 7.53
N VAL A 39 -5.90 -13.14 6.78
CA VAL A 39 -5.90 -12.71 5.38
C VAL A 39 -5.67 -13.90 4.48
N PRO A 40 -6.67 -14.37 3.71
CA PRO A 40 -6.46 -15.47 2.77
C PRO A 40 -5.37 -15.14 1.76
N PHE A 41 -4.33 -15.96 1.67
CA PHE A 41 -3.16 -15.71 0.82
C PHE A 41 -3.55 -15.36 -0.63
N LYS A 42 -4.48 -16.09 -1.22
CA LYS A 42 -4.97 -15.86 -2.59
C LYS A 42 -5.68 -14.51 -2.78
N LYS A 43 -6.17 -13.91 -1.69
CA LYS A 43 -6.91 -12.63 -1.72
C LYS A 43 -6.08 -11.44 -1.25
N ARG A 44 -4.84 -11.65 -0.79
CA ARG A 44 -3.99 -10.61 -0.19
C ARG A 44 -3.84 -9.35 -1.03
N MET A 45 -3.79 -9.52 -2.35
CA MET A 45 -3.72 -8.39 -3.29
C MET A 45 -4.97 -7.49 -3.21
N PHE A 46 -6.15 -8.09 -3.14
CA PHE A 46 -7.41 -7.33 -3.06
C PHE A 46 -7.55 -6.62 -1.71
N TYR A 47 -7.15 -7.29 -0.62
CA TYR A 47 -7.07 -6.65 0.70
C TYR A 47 -6.14 -5.45 0.68
N MET A 48 -4.94 -5.59 0.10
CA MET A 48 -3.98 -4.50 0.01
C MET A 48 -4.54 -3.32 -0.79
N GLN A 49 -5.12 -3.56 -1.96
CA GLN A 49 -5.67 -2.50 -2.81
C GLN A 49 -6.76 -1.70 -2.11
N GLU A 50 -7.67 -2.40 -1.44
CA GLU A 50 -8.76 -1.76 -0.70
C GLU A 50 -8.22 -0.99 0.52
N HIS A 51 -7.23 -1.56 1.21
CA HIS A 51 -6.55 -0.91 2.33
C HIS A 51 -5.82 0.37 1.92
N MET A 52 -5.09 0.35 0.80
CA MET A 52 -4.42 1.54 0.26
C MET A 52 -5.43 2.65 -0.07
N THR A 53 -6.53 2.28 -0.73
CA THR A 53 -7.61 3.23 -1.06
C THR A 53 -8.20 3.86 0.20
N LEU A 54 -8.50 3.05 1.22
CA LEU A 54 -9.02 3.53 2.49
C LEU A 54 -8.01 4.42 3.23
N MET A 55 -6.74 4.03 3.28
CA MET A 55 -5.71 4.84 3.93
C MET A 55 -5.59 6.24 3.28
N ARG A 56 -5.56 6.31 1.93
CA ARG A 56 -5.53 7.60 1.23
C ARG A 56 -6.69 8.49 1.64
N ARG A 57 -7.90 7.94 1.67
CA ARG A 57 -9.09 8.70 2.07
C ARG A 57 -8.99 9.18 3.52
N LEU A 58 -8.57 8.32 4.43
CA LEU A 58 -8.39 8.68 5.85
C LEU A 58 -7.34 9.79 6.05
N TRP A 59 -6.31 9.84 5.21
CA TRP A 59 -5.27 10.88 5.29
C TRP A 59 -5.70 12.23 4.71
N THR A 60 -6.64 12.22 3.74
CA THR A 60 -6.98 13.40 2.95
C THR A 60 -8.39 13.95 3.20
N GLU A 61 -9.27 13.16 3.78
CA GLU A 61 -10.67 13.49 3.98
C GLU A 61 -11.07 13.42 5.46
N ASP A 62 -12.13 14.15 5.81
CA ASP A 62 -12.83 14.02 7.07
C ASP A 62 -14.13 13.23 6.89
N ASN A 63 -14.66 12.70 7.99
CA ASN A 63 -15.94 11.98 8.00
C ASN A 63 -15.99 10.87 6.94
N VAL A 64 -14.89 10.10 6.80
CA VAL A 64 -14.77 9.04 5.81
C VAL A 64 -15.78 7.93 6.09
N THR A 65 -16.63 7.67 5.11
CA THR A 65 -17.43 6.43 5.05
C THR A 65 -16.93 5.61 3.87
N PHE A 66 -16.53 4.37 4.13
CA PHE A 66 -15.99 3.45 3.14
C PHE A 66 -16.71 2.10 3.24
N ARG A 67 -17.30 1.66 2.14
CA ARG A 67 -18.07 0.41 2.02
C ARG A 67 -17.34 -0.55 1.08
N GLY A 68 -16.17 -1.01 1.50
CA GLY A 68 -15.40 -1.98 0.75
C GLY A 68 -15.88 -3.41 0.98
N LYS A 69 -15.30 -4.33 0.24
CA LYS A 69 -15.57 -5.76 0.41
C LYS A 69 -14.89 -6.34 1.65
N TYR A 70 -13.72 -5.82 1.99
CA TYR A 70 -12.86 -6.33 3.07
C TYR A 70 -12.78 -5.36 4.24
N TYR A 71 -12.88 -4.06 3.97
CA TYR A 71 -12.82 -3.00 4.98
C TYR A 71 -14.07 -2.14 4.92
N GLN A 72 -14.60 -1.82 6.09
CA GLN A 72 -15.75 -0.94 6.22
C GLN A 72 -15.52 0.01 7.39
N VAL A 73 -15.74 1.28 7.16
CA VAL A 73 -15.74 2.32 8.18
C VAL A 73 -16.89 3.28 7.94
N GLU A 74 -17.37 3.90 8.99
CA GLU A 74 -18.48 4.85 8.91
C GLU A 74 -18.17 6.10 9.70
N ASN A 75 -18.21 7.24 9.00
CA ASN A 75 -18.03 8.57 9.58
C ASN A 75 -16.75 8.70 10.44
N VAL A 76 -15.62 8.26 9.91
CA VAL A 76 -14.33 8.28 10.62
C VAL A 76 -13.49 9.46 10.16
N THR A 77 -13.01 10.26 11.11
CA THR A 77 -11.97 11.26 10.89
C THR A 77 -10.70 10.82 11.61
N LEU A 78 -9.60 10.71 10.87
CA LEU A 78 -8.30 10.35 11.41
C LEU A 78 -7.52 11.60 11.80
N GLU A 79 -7.03 11.64 13.04
CA GLU A 79 -6.15 12.67 13.58
C GLU A 79 -4.96 12.04 14.31
N PRO A 80 -3.72 12.58 14.14
CA PRO A 80 -3.41 13.70 13.26
C PRO A 80 -3.46 13.31 11.79
N LYS A 81 -3.75 14.28 10.93
CA LYS A 81 -3.49 14.13 9.49
C LYS A 81 -1.98 14.09 9.25
N PRO A 82 -1.48 13.36 8.26
CA PRO A 82 -0.08 13.47 7.87
C PRO A 82 0.24 14.87 7.34
N ILE A 83 1.50 15.27 7.39
CA ILE A 83 1.97 16.53 6.77
C ILE A 83 1.88 16.41 5.25
N GLN A 84 2.29 15.27 4.70
CA GLN A 84 2.13 14.96 3.29
C GLN A 84 0.66 14.63 2.97
N ASN A 85 0.14 15.16 1.88
CA ASN A 85 -1.28 14.99 1.52
C ASN A 85 -1.45 14.45 0.09
N PRO A 86 -1.53 13.13 -0.07
CA PRO A 86 -1.32 12.06 0.91
C PRO A 86 0.16 11.69 1.12
N VAL A 87 0.44 10.81 2.08
CA VAL A 87 1.75 10.15 2.19
C VAL A 87 1.99 9.30 0.93
N PRO A 88 3.17 9.42 0.28
CA PRO A 88 3.48 8.63 -0.91
C PRO A 88 3.52 7.12 -0.62
N MET A 89 2.88 6.34 -1.48
CA MET A 89 2.90 4.89 -1.46
C MET A 89 3.66 4.34 -2.65
N TRP A 90 4.75 3.64 -2.40
CA TRP A 90 5.56 3.00 -3.43
C TRP A 90 5.30 1.50 -3.45
N ILE A 91 4.93 0.97 -4.63
CA ILE A 91 4.58 -0.45 -4.76
C ILE A 91 5.82 -1.27 -5.09
N ALA A 92 6.13 -2.21 -4.20
CA ALA A 92 7.20 -3.17 -4.38
C ALA A 92 6.75 -4.28 -5.32
N SER A 93 7.48 -4.47 -6.42
CA SER A 93 7.20 -5.52 -7.39
C SER A 93 8.37 -5.78 -8.32
N GLY A 94 8.38 -6.97 -8.95
CA GLY A 94 9.20 -7.25 -10.12
C GLY A 94 8.62 -6.63 -11.40
N VAL A 95 9.27 -6.88 -12.53
CA VAL A 95 8.86 -6.40 -13.86
C VAL A 95 7.81 -7.34 -14.44
N VAL A 96 6.53 -7.07 -14.14
CA VAL A 96 5.39 -7.83 -14.68
C VAL A 96 4.20 -6.89 -14.92
N ASP A 97 3.46 -7.10 -16.01
CA ASP A 97 2.34 -6.24 -16.41
C ASP A 97 1.30 -6.00 -15.31
N THR A 98 0.98 -7.05 -14.56
CA THR A 98 0.01 -6.94 -13.46
C THR A 98 0.51 -6.06 -12.30
N ALA A 99 1.83 -5.92 -12.15
CA ALA A 99 2.43 -5.02 -11.17
C ALA A 99 2.36 -3.57 -11.65
N TRP A 100 2.62 -3.32 -12.93
CA TRP A 100 2.50 -1.98 -13.53
C TRP A 100 1.11 -1.39 -13.37
N ARG A 101 0.08 -2.16 -13.66
CA ARG A 101 -1.32 -1.73 -13.45
C ARG A 101 -1.62 -1.36 -12.00
N ARG A 102 -0.95 -2.00 -11.04
CA ARG A 102 -1.07 -1.62 -9.62
C ARG A 102 -0.35 -0.32 -9.30
N VAL A 103 0.87 -0.16 -9.84
CA VAL A 103 1.63 1.10 -9.67
C VAL A 103 0.82 2.25 -10.23
N GLU A 104 0.33 2.16 -11.45
CA GLU A 104 -0.49 3.20 -12.10
C GLU A 104 -1.75 3.53 -11.31
N ARG A 105 -2.42 2.52 -10.77
CA ARG A 105 -3.74 2.71 -10.15
C ARG A 105 -3.66 3.12 -8.68
N PHE A 106 -2.69 2.63 -7.94
CA PHE A 106 -2.65 2.74 -6.49
C PHE A 106 -1.37 3.36 -5.94
N GLY A 107 -0.28 3.39 -6.70
CA GLY A 107 1.03 3.83 -6.26
C GLY A 107 1.35 5.25 -6.69
N ASP A 108 2.28 5.87 -5.98
CA ASP A 108 2.93 7.12 -6.36
C ASP A 108 4.35 6.88 -6.88
N GLY A 109 4.82 5.63 -6.77
CA GLY A 109 6.13 5.21 -7.22
C GLY A 109 6.26 3.69 -7.25
N TRP A 110 7.30 3.24 -7.91
CA TRP A 110 7.69 1.85 -8.00
C TRP A 110 8.94 1.57 -7.18
N PHE A 111 8.89 0.50 -6.39
CA PHE A 111 10.01 -0.03 -5.61
C PHE A 111 10.45 -1.35 -6.27
N PRO A 112 11.50 -1.34 -7.11
CA PRO A 112 11.95 -2.54 -7.81
C PRO A 112 12.40 -3.62 -6.84
N ASN A 113 11.86 -4.83 -6.99
CA ASN A 113 12.19 -5.99 -6.19
C ASN A 113 12.58 -7.15 -7.09
N GLN A 114 13.76 -7.74 -6.85
CA GLN A 114 14.33 -8.81 -7.67
C GLN A 114 14.49 -8.41 -9.14
N VAL A 115 14.94 -7.18 -9.39
CA VAL A 115 15.16 -6.61 -10.71
C VAL A 115 16.64 -6.30 -10.86
N THR A 116 17.25 -6.77 -11.94
CA THR A 116 18.64 -6.44 -12.27
C THR A 116 18.77 -5.01 -12.78
N PRO A 117 19.97 -4.38 -12.71
CA PRO A 117 20.17 -3.06 -13.27
C PRO A 117 19.83 -2.96 -14.77
N GLY A 118 20.04 -4.03 -15.56
CA GLY A 118 19.68 -4.08 -16.97
C GLY A 118 18.17 -4.04 -17.18
N GLU A 119 17.43 -4.93 -16.50
CA GLU A 119 15.96 -4.95 -16.54
C GLU A 119 15.36 -3.61 -16.06
N PHE A 120 15.96 -3.00 -15.05
CA PHE A 120 15.52 -1.69 -14.58
C PHE A 120 15.68 -0.63 -15.68
N ALA A 121 16.86 -0.58 -16.33
CA ALA A 121 17.14 0.39 -17.40
C ALA A 121 16.20 0.21 -18.60
N GLU A 122 15.95 -1.04 -19.03
CA GLU A 122 15.03 -1.34 -20.12
C GLU A 122 13.58 -0.96 -19.81
N THR A 123 13.19 -1.09 -18.54
CA THR A 123 11.81 -0.84 -18.11
C THR A 123 11.53 0.65 -17.91
N TRP A 124 12.54 1.39 -17.45
CA TRP A 124 12.39 2.82 -17.12
C TRP A 124 12.72 3.76 -18.30
N GLY A 125 13.42 3.27 -19.28
CA GLY A 125 13.77 4.02 -20.51
C GLY A 125 12.66 4.00 -21.52
#